data_c6fd5e94900cdadba1ca6c9b07b42df7
#
_entry.id   c6fd5e94900cdadba1ca6c9b07b42df7
#
_cell.length_a   1.000
_cell.length_b   1.000
_cell.length_c   1.000
_cell.angle_alpha   90.00
_cell.angle_beta   90.00
_cell.angle_gamma   90.00
#
_symmetry.space_group_name_H-M   'P 1'
#
loop_
_entity.id
_entity.type
_entity.pdbx_description
1 polymer ?
#
loop_
_entity_poly.entity_id
_entity_poly.type
_entity_poly.pdbx_seq_one_letter_code
_entity_poly.pdbx_strand_id
1 'polypeptide(L)'
;HGSMYRYLWSNGPKEGLEFADYTFEEHFGKPIASYPPRAVLFDYIKGRVEKAGVRNMIRFSTIVRDVRAIKSGGFEVTSRDEVSDTDKSEFFDKVIIAIGHFSVPNVPEYPGFDQFNGRLMHAHDFRDAREFAGKDLLILGTSYSAEDIGSQCWKYGAKSITVAHRTAPMGYDWPENWKEVPKLDRVEDRTAYFIDGSSKDVDAIILCTGYKHHFPFLSDDLRLKTANRLVT
;
A
#
# COMPACT_ATOMS: atom_id res chain seq x y z
N HIS A 1 9.76 -1.19 -5.39
CA HIS A 1 9.22 -1.38 -4.04
C HIS A 1 7.71 -1.47 -4.10
N GLY A 2 7.12 -2.52 -3.53
CA GLY A 2 5.73 -2.94 -3.62
C GLY A 2 4.68 -1.86 -3.93
N SER A 3 4.14 -1.17 -2.96
CA SER A 3 3.04 -0.21 -3.12
C SER A 3 3.47 1.26 -3.31
N MET A 4 4.75 1.53 -3.55
CA MET A 4 5.26 2.90 -3.72
C MET A 4 5.13 3.38 -5.17
N TYR A 5 4.74 4.66 -5.36
CA TYR A 5 4.61 5.30 -6.66
C TYR A 5 5.32 6.65 -6.72
N ARG A 6 5.42 7.20 -7.92
CA ARG A 6 6.36 8.29 -8.24
C ARG A 6 6.15 9.56 -7.44
N TYR A 7 4.92 9.99 -7.30
CA TYR A 7 4.57 11.25 -6.62
C TYR A 7 3.88 11.01 -5.27
N LEU A 8 4.25 9.94 -4.59
CA LEU A 8 3.75 9.68 -3.25
C LEU A 8 4.32 10.69 -2.26
N TRP A 9 3.43 11.34 -1.53
CA TRP A 9 3.72 12.26 -0.45
C TRP A 9 3.24 11.68 0.88
N SER A 10 3.83 12.13 1.97
CA SER A 10 3.28 11.82 3.28
C SER A 10 1.90 12.45 3.45
N ASN A 11 0.97 11.70 4.00
CA ASN A 11 -0.35 12.19 4.43
C ASN A 11 -0.36 12.60 5.91
N GLY A 12 0.79 12.52 6.59
CA GLY A 12 1.02 13.01 7.93
C GLY A 12 2.12 14.08 7.95
N PRO A 13 2.04 15.06 8.88
CA PRO A 13 3.06 16.09 9.02
C PRO A 13 4.37 15.48 9.51
N LYS A 14 5.51 16.03 9.04
CA LYS A 14 6.85 15.56 9.42
C LYS A 14 7.09 15.57 10.94
N GLU A 15 6.47 16.51 11.62
CA GLU A 15 6.52 16.66 13.07
C GLU A 15 5.96 15.43 13.81
N GLY A 16 5.03 14.71 13.19
CA GLY A 16 4.51 13.43 13.68
C GLY A 16 5.28 12.20 13.19
N LEU A 17 6.27 12.39 12.30
CA LEU A 17 7.08 11.34 11.70
C LEU A 17 8.53 11.37 12.22
N GLU A 18 8.91 12.37 12.97
CA GLU A 18 10.26 12.50 13.53
C GLU A 18 10.54 11.43 14.59
N PHE A 19 11.76 10.91 14.55
CA PHE A 19 12.28 10.14 15.67
C PHE A 19 12.61 11.08 16.83
N ALA A 20 12.38 10.66 18.07
CA ALA A 20 12.58 11.47 19.26
C ALA A 20 14.02 11.99 19.44
N ASP A 21 15.00 11.30 18.87
CA ASP A 21 16.43 11.59 18.95
C ASP A 21 17.06 11.93 17.58
N TYR A 22 16.23 12.26 16.58
CA TYR A 22 16.70 12.60 15.24
C TYR A 22 15.64 13.35 14.46
N THR A 23 15.83 14.67 14.29
CA THR A 23 14.87 15.52 13.59
C THR A 23 15.16 15.63 12.10
N PHE A 24 14.17 16.07 11.30
CA PHE A 24 14.40 16.41 9.91
C PHE A 24 15.38 17.54 9.73
N GLU A 25 15.33 18.55 10.61
CA GLU A 25 16.25 19.70 10.55
C GLU A 25 17.69 19.27 10.86
N GLU A 26 17.90 18.40 11.84
CA GLU A 26 19.21 17.81 12.11
C GLU A 26 19.75 17.05 10.90
N HIS A 27 18.89 16.29 10.22
CA HIS A 27 19.31 15.50 9.05
C HIS A 27 19.65 16.35 7.83
N PHE A 28 18.77 17.30 7.49
CA PHE A 28 18.90 18.08 6.26
C PHE A 28 19.65 19.40 6.42
N GLY A 29 19.91 19.86 7.66
CA GLY A 29 20.54 21.15 7.96
C GLY A 29 19.70 22.37 7.53
N LYS A 30 18.39 22.16 7.24
CA LYS A 30 17.46 23.20 6.79
C LYS A 30 16.00 22.78 7.03
N PRO A 31 15.09 23.75 7.09
CA PRO A 31 13.65 23.45 7.19
C PRO A 31 13.16 22.62 5.99
N ILE A 32 12.30 21.66 6.27
CA ILE A 32 11.63 20.79 5.30
C ILE A 32 10.12 21.06 5.38
N ALA A 33 9.43 20.94 4.24
CA ALA A 33 7.97 21.06 4.20
C ALA A 33 7.31 20.03 5.14
N SER A 34 6.21 20.43 5.80
CA SER A 34 5.52 19.58 6.78
C SER A 34 5.04 18.25 6.19
N TYR A 35 4.65 18.23 4.93
CA TYR A 35 4.27 16.98 4.23
C TYR A 35 5.36 16.62 3.22
N PRO A 36 6.36 15.83 3.61
CA PRO A 36 7.49 15.55 2.75
C PRO A 36 7.16 14.49 1.68
N PRO A 37 7.76 14.59 0.49
CA PRO A 37 7.66 13.55 -0.51
C PRO A 37 8.44 12.29 -0.08
N ARG A 38 8.04 11.16 -0.64
CA ARG A 38 8.64 9.84 -0.40
C ARG A 38 10.18 9.85 -0.38
N ALA A 39 10.81 10.56 -1.32
CA ALA A 39 12.27 10.60 -1.42
C ALA A 39 12.93 11.23 -0.18
N VAL A 40 12.31 12.28 0.37
CA VAL A 40 12.78 12.95 1.58
C VAL A 40 12.64 12.02 2.79
N LEU A 41 11.49 11.34 2.94
CA LEU A 41 11.30 10.35 4.00
C LEU A 41 12.29 9.19 3.91
N PHE A 42 12.54 8.70 2.70
CA PHE A 42 13.50 7.62 2.48
C PHE A 42 14.91 8.02 2.94
N ASP A 43 15.35 9.24 2.55
CA ASP A 43 16.68 9.75 2.91
C ASP A 43 16.79 9.98 4.43
N TYR A 44 15.77 10.53 5.04
CA TYR A 44 15.68 10.72 6.48
C TYR A 44 15.80 9.40 7.27
N ILE A 45 15.03 8.38 6.89
CA ILE A 45 15.07 7.05 7.53
C ILE A 45 16.47 6.42 7.35
N LYS A 46 17.06 6.56 6.16
CA LYS A 46 18.41 6.09 5.89
C LYS A 46 19.43 6.77 6.80
N GLY A 47 19.36 8.09 6.93
CA GLY A 47 20.24 8.87 7.83
C GLY A 47 20.09 8.44 9.29
N ARG A 48 18.87 8.13 9.75
CA ARG A 48 18.63 7.62 11.10
C ARG A 48 19.31 6.26 11.34
N VAL A 49 19.26 5.37 10.35
CA VAL A 49 19.94 4.06 10.42
C VAL A 49 21.46 4.23 10.47
N GLU A 50 21.98 5.17 9.68
CA GLU A 50 23.42 5.49 9.66
C GLU A 50 23.87 6.10 11.00
N LYS A 51 23.12 7.07 11.54
CA LYS A 51 23.39 7.66 12.87
C LYS A 51 23.38 6.61 13.99
N ALA A 52 22.48 5.65 13.92
CA ALA A 52 22.39 4.58 14.91
C ALA A 52 23.55 3.56 14.82
N GLY A 53 24.32 3.55 13.75
CA GLY A 53 25.41 2.62 13.55
C GLY A 53 24.99 1.15 13.40
N VAL A 54 23.71 0.88 13.14
CA VAL A 54 23.13 -0.48 13.14
C VAL A 54 23.14 -1.16 11.76
N ARG A 55 23.67 -0.49 10.74
CA ARG A 55 23.65 -1.02 9.36
C ARG A 55 24.33 -2.40 9.24
N ASN A 56 25.40 -2.63 9.98
CA ASN A 56 26.11 -3.90 10.00
C ASN A 56 25.35 -5.04 10.69
N MET A 57 24.30 -4.71 11.43
CA MET A 57 23.39 -5.69 12.05
C MET A 57 22.28 -6.14 11.10
N ILE A 58 22.10 -5.45 9.95
CA ILE A 58 21.06 -5.76 8.97
C ILE A 58 21.63 -6.78 7.98
N ARG A 59 21.00 -7.94 7.90
CA ARG A 59 21.29 -8.95 6.89
C ARG A 59 20.42 -8.70 5.66
N PHE A 60 21.02 -8.20 4.59
CA PHE A 60 20.38 -8.02 3.30
C PHE A 60 20.31 -9.35 2.53
N SER A 61 19.48 -9.42 1.50
CA SER A 61 19.26 -10.65 0.70
C SER A 61 18.97 -11.88 1.56
N THR A 62 18.26 -11.68 2.67
CA THR A 62 17.95 -12.72 3.63
C THR A 62 16.43 -12.77 3.84
N ILE A 63 15.81 -13.89 3.53
CA ILE A 63 14.38 -14.11 3.67
C ILE A 63 14.10 -14.96 4.90
N VAL A 64 13.26 -14.49 5.80
CA VAL A 64 12.72 -15.32 6.88
C VAL A 64 11.68 -16.29 6.30
N ARG A 65 11.93 -17.58 6.45
CA ARG A 65 11.10 -18.67 5.93
C ARG A 65 10.15 -19.24 6.97
N ASP A 66 10.60 -19.29 8.24
CA ASP A 66 9.83 -19.89 9.33
C ASP A 66 10.12 -19.18 10.64
N VAL A 67 9.10 -18.98 11.44
CA VAL A 67 9.17 -18.52 12.83
C VAL A 67 8.22 -19.38 13.65
N ARG A 68 8.76 -20.06 14.65
CA ARG A 68 7.97 -20.91 15.56
C ARG A 68 8.31 -20.64 17.02
N ALA A 69 7.32 -20.74 17.88
CA ALA A 69 7.52 -20.68 19.33
C ALA A 69 8.19 -21.97 19.85
N ILE A 70 9.08 -21.85 20.83
CA ILE A 70 9.74 -22.97 21.47
C ILE A 70 9.07 -23.22 22.83
N LYS A 71 8.81 -24.48 23.15
CA LYS A 71 8.13 -24.87 24.41
C LYS A 71 8.86 -24.37 25.67
N SER A 72 10.19 -24.28 25.62
CA SER A 72 11.04 -23.78 26.72
C SER A 72 11.07 -22.24 26.79
N GLY A 73 10.44 -21.54 25.89
CA GLY A 73 10.44 -20.07 25.74
C GLY A 73 11.29 -19.58 24.57
N GLY A 74 10.93 -18.42 24.02
CA GLY A 74 11.59 -17.84 22.85
C GLY A 74 11.11 -18.41 21.52
N PHE A 75 11.88 -18.14 20.47
CA PHE A 75 11.52 -18.44 19.09
C PHE A 75 12.70 -19.03 18.33
N GLU A 76 12.41 -19.99 17.47
CA GLU A 76 13.32 -20.44 16.42
C GLU A 76 12.95 -19.71 15.12
N VAL A 77 13.93 -19.11 14.48
CA VAL A 77 13.77 -18.38 13.22
C VAL A 77 14.65 -19.04 12.16
N THR A 78 14.04 -19.55 11.09
CA THR A 78 14.76 -20.06 9.95
C THR A 78 14.79 -19.01 8.85
N SER A 79 15.95 -18.63 8.41
CA SER A 79 16.19 -17.68 7.33
C SER A 79 16.99 -18.31 6.20
N ARG A 80 16.74 -17.86 4.97
CA ARG A 80 17.47 -18.24 3.76
C ARG A 80 18.28 -17.07 3.26
N ASP A 81 19.57 -17.27 3.10
CA ASP A 81 20.44 -16.35 2.36
C ASP A 81 20.25 -16.60 0.86
N GLU A 82 19.79 -15.59 0.12
CA GLU A 82 19.49 -15.68 -1.31
C GLU A 82 20.76 -15.66 -2.20
N VAL A 83 21.90 -15.27 -1.64
CA VAL A 83 23.16 -15.21 -2.38
C VAL A 83 23.85 -16.60 -2.35
N SER A 84 23.93 -17.19 -1.16
CA SER A 84 24.55 -18.52 -0.96
C SER A 84 23.57 -19.68 -1.13
N ASP A 85 22.26 -19.38 -1.24
CA ASP A 85 21.17 -20.35 -1.30
C ASP A 85 21.17 -21.34 -0.11
N THR A 86 21.50 -20.85 1.09
CA THR A 86 21.60 -21.64 2.32
C THR A 86 20.60 -21.23 3.37
N ASP A 87 20.04 -22.20 4.07
CA ASP A 87 19.17 -21.99 5.20
C ASP A 87 19.96 -21.97 6.51
N LYS A 88 19.57 -21.11 7.45
CA LYS A 88 20.12 -21.00 8.79
C LYS A 88 19.00 -20.86 9.82
N SER A 89 19.02 -21.68 10.86
CA SER A 89 18.13 -21.52 12.02
C SER A 89 18.88 -20.90 13.19
N GLU A 90 18.23 -19.94 13.85
CA GLU A 90 18.76 -19.21 15.00
C GLU A 90 17.68 -19.08 16.07
N PHE A 91 18.10 -18.96 17.34
CA PHE A 91 17.18 -18.82 18.47
C PHE A 91 17.18 -17.39 18.99
N PHE A 92 15.99 -16.89 19.31
CA PHE A 92 15.78 -15.53 19.82
C PHE A 92 14.76 -15.53 20.96
N ASP A 93 15.00 -14.70 21.98
CA ASP A 93 14.04 -14.51 23.07
C ASP A 93 12.77 -13.79 22.60
N LYS A 94 12.91 -12.90 21.62
CA LYS A 94 11.81 -12.08 21.08
C LYS A 94 11.97 -11.90 19.57
N VAL A 95 10.84 -11.83 18.86
CA VAL A 95 10.79 -11.53 17.43
C VAL A 95 9.83 -10.35 17.21
N ILE A 96 10.30 -9.33 16.51
CA ILE A 96 9.49 -8.18 16.10
C ILE A 96 9.24 -8.30 14.59
N ILE A 97 7.95 -8.38 14.22
CA ILE A 97 7.53 -8.44 12.81
C ILE A 97 7.31 -7.01 12.32
N ALA A 98 8.23 -6.51 11.49
CA ALA A 98 8.22 -5.15 10.97
C ALA A 98 8.25 -5.11 9.43
N ILE A 99 7.54 -6.05 8.77
CA ILE A 99 7.57 -6.25 7.31
C ILE A 99 6.62 -5.31 6.52
N GLY A 100 5.84 -4.48 7.22
CA GLY A 100 4.72 -3.75 6.63
C GLY A 100 3.52 -4.65 6.33
N HIS A 101 2.42 -4.06 5.86
CA HIS A 101 1.18 -4.79 5.59
C HIS A 101 0.56 -4.47 4.21
N PHE A 102 1.22 -3.66 3.38
CA PHE A 102 0.77 -3.32 2.03
C PHE A 102 1.45 -4.18 0.95
N SER A 103 1.49 -5.51 1.16
CA SER A 103 2.15 -6.45 0.27
C SER A 103 1.19 -7.35 -0.50
N VAL A 104 0.11 -7.80 0.13
CA VAL A 104 -0.87 -8.70 -0.51
C VAL A 104 -2.16 -7.94 -0.80
N PRO A 105 -2.44 -7.60 -2.08
CA PRO A 105 -3.65 -6.90 -2.47
C PRO A 105 -4.93 -7.65 -2.09
N ASN A 106 -5.94 -6.91 -1.64
CA ASN A 106 -7.29 -7.43 -1.51
C ASN A 106 -8.04 -7.17 -2.81
N VAL A 107 -8.07 -8.14 -3.69
CA VAL A 107 -8.73 -8.06 -5.01
C VAL A 107 -10.13 -8.68 -4.88
N PRO A 108 -11.20 -7.88 -4.92
CA PRO A 108 -12.57 -8.38 -4.97
C PRO A 108 -12.89 -8.92 -6.37
N GLU A 109 -13.78 -9.87 -6.42
CA GLU A 109 -14.34 -10.37 -7.67
C GLU A 109 -15.64 -9.60 -7.99
N TYR A 110 -15.77 -9.18 -9.24
CA TYR A 110 -16.99 -8.60 -9.79
C TYR A 110 -17.32 -9.28 -11.13
N PRO A 111 -18.60 -9.49 -11.44
CA PRO A 111 -19.00 -10.02 -12.74
C PRO A 111 -18.43 -9.18 -13.89
N GLY A 112 -17.80 -9.82 -14.85
CA GLY A 112 -17.25 -9.20 -16.06
C GLY A 112 -15.83 -8.64 -15.93
N PHE A 113 -15.15 -8.75 -14.80
CA PHE A 113 -13.76 -8.32 -14.68
C PHE A 113 -12.81 -9.08 -15.60
N ASP A 114 -13.08 -10.36 -15.82
CA ASP A 114 -12.33 -11.24 -16.74
C ASP A 114 -12.50 -10.89 -18.23
N GLN A 115 -13.56 -10.15 -18.56
CA GLN A 115 -13.90 -9.71 -19.92
C GLN A 115 -13.73 -8.20 -20.12
N PHE A 116 -13.25 -7.49 -19.10
CA PHE A 116 -13.04 -6.04 -19.18
C PHE A 116 -11.99 -5.68 -20.24
N ASN A 117 -12.41 -5.01 -21.28
CA ASN A 117 -11.54 -4.58 -22.38
C ASN A 117 -10.85 -3.24 -22.10
N GLY A 118 -10.32 -3.08 -20.91
CA GLY A 118 -9.57 -1.94 -20.44
C GLY A 118 -8.45 -2.38 -19.50
N ARG A 119 -7.84 -1.44 -18.78
CA ARG A 119 -6.79 -1.76 -17.82
C ARG A 119 -7.39 -1.96 -16.41
N LEU A 120 -7.37 -3.19 -15.92
CA LEU A 120 -7.72 -3.50 -14.52
C LEU A 120 -6.43 -3.67 -13.70
N MET A 121 -6.32 -2.96 -12.58
CA MET A 121 -5.16 -3.06 -11.68
C MET A 121 -5.52 -2.75 -10.24
N HIS A 122 -4.73 -3.28 -9.30
CA HIS A 122 -4.81 -2.85 -7.91
C HIS A 122 -3.91 -1.62 -7.66
N ALA A 123 -4.25 -0.80 -6.67
CA ALA A 123 -3.43 0.35 -6.24
C ALA A 123 -1.98 -0.03 -5.88
N HIS A 124 -1.75 -1.29 -5.46
CA HIS A 124 -0.43 -1.86 -5.25
C HIS A 124 0.48 -1.74 -6.49
N ASP A 125 -0.06 -1.86 -7.68
CA ASP A 125 0.69 -1.85 -8.93
C ASP A 125 0.73 -0.47 -9.61
N PHE A 126 0.03 0.50 -9.05
CA PHE A 126 0.09 1.89 -9.51
C PHE A 126 1.51 2.46 -9.36
N ARG A 127 2.02 3.12 -10.41
CA ARG A 127 3.39 3.70 -10.41
C ARG A 127 3.44 5.17 -10.80
N ASP A 128 2.66 5.59 -11.78
CA ASP A 128 2.71 6.94 -12.33
C ASP A 128 1.33 7.38 -12.87
N ALA A 129 0.81 8.48 -12.35
CA ALA A 129 -0.48 9.02 -12.75
C ALA A 129 -0.53 9.47 -14.22
N ARG A 130 0.61 9.80 -14.82
CA ARG A 130 0.70 10.26 -16.22
C ARG A 130 0.30 9.17 -17.23
N GLU A 131 0.34 7.91 -16.85
CA GLU A 131 -0.14 6.79 -17.67
C GLU A 131 -1.65 6.86 -17.95
N PHE A 132 -2.37 7.66 -17.16
CA PHE A 132 -3.82 7.80 -17.21
C PHE A 132 -4.29 9.13 -17.81
N ALA A 133 -3.39 9.94 -18.38
CA ALA A 133 -3.75 11.17 -19.04
C ALA A 133 -4.76 10.90 -20.19
N GLY A 134 -5.82 11.72 -20.27
CA GLY A 134 -6.89 11.59 -21.27
C GLY A 134 -7.86 10.41 -21.07
N LYS A 135 -7.71 9.62 -19.99
CA LYS A 135 -8.52 8.42 -19.73
C LYS A 135 -9.70 8.70 -18.80
N ASP A 136 -10.80 7.98 -19.03
CA ASP A 136 -11.92 7.86 -18.10
C ASP A 136 -11.60 6.75 -17.08
N LEU A 137 -11.49 7.10 -15.78
CA LEU A 137 -11.08 6.18 -14.73
C LEU A 137 -12.22 5.82 -13.79
N LEU A 138 -12.29 4.54 -13.42
CA LEU A 138 -13.08 4.06 -12.30
C LEU A 138 -12.13 3.66 -11.15
N ILE A 139 -12.35 4.20 -9.97
CA ILE A 139 -11.64 3.85 -8.74
C ILE A 139 -12.61 3.14 -7.80
N LEU A 140 -12.26 1.95 -7.32
CA LEU A 140 -13.07 1.21 -6.36
C LEU A 140 -12.50 1.37 -4.95
N GLY A 141 -13.25 2.06 -4.08
CA GLY A 141 -12.88 2.36 -2.71
C GLY A 141 -12.79 3.86 -2.44
N THR A 142 -12.90 4.25 -1.16
CA THR A 142 -13.01 5.65 -0.71
C THR A 142 -12.05 5.97 0.45
N SER A 143 -10.95 5.24 0.55
CA SER A 143 -9.90 5.52 1.53
C SER A 143 -8.73 6.28 0.91
N TYR A 144 -7.71 6.59 1.70
CA TYR A 144 -6.54 7.40 1.32
C TYR A 144 -5.91 7.03 -0.03
N SER A 145 -5.87 5.74 -0.39
CA SER A 145 -5.34 5.34 -1.71
C SER A 145 -6.21 5.83 -2.87
N ALA A 146 -7.53 5.83 -2.70
CA ALA A 146 -8.46 6.31 -3.73
C ALA A 146 -8.37 7.82 -3.89
N GLU A 147 -8.33 8.54 -2.78
CA GLU A 147 -8.16 9.99 -2.75
C GLU A 147 -6.84 10.41 -3.41
N ASP A 148 -5.71 9.87 -2.97
CA ASP A 148 -4.40 10.29 -3.46
C ASP A 148 -4.16 9.89 -4.93
N ILE A 149 -4.43 8.63 -5.30
CA ILE A 149 -4.27 8.15 -6.68
C ILE A 149 -5.22 8.89 -7.62
N GLY A 150 -6.48 9.07 -7.23
CA GLY A 150 -7.46 9.81 -8.00
C GLY A 150 -7.06 11.27 -8.20
N SER A 151 -6.64 11.95 -7.13
CA SER A 151 -6.17 13.33 -7.17
C SER A 151 -4.95 13.50 -8.06
N GLN A 152 -4.00 12.56 -8.00
CA GLN A 152 -2.85 12.57 -8.89
C GLN A 152 -3.24 12.33 -10.35
N CYS A 153 -4.09 11.34 -10.63
CA CYS A 153 -4.57 11.09 -11.99
C CYS A 153 -5.31 12.30 -12.55
N TRP A 154 -6.17 12.94 -11.75
CA TRP A 154 -6.85 14.18 -12.14
C TRP A 154 -5.84 15.30 -12.42
N LYS A 155 -4.89 15.55 -11.53
CA LYS A 155 -3.83 16.56 -11.66
C LYS A 155 -2.97 16.35 -12.92
N TYR A 156 -2.74 15.11 -13.31
CA TYR A 156 -1.94 14.76 -14.49
C TYR A 156 -2.77 14.49 -15.75
N GLY A 157 -4.03 14.97 -15.76
CA GLY A 157 -4.83 15.09 -16.97
C GLY A 157 -5.71 13.89 -17.30
N ALA A 158 -6.12 13.08 -16.32
CA ALA A 158 -7.20 12.14 -16.54
C ALA A 158 -8.46 12.90 -17.01
N LYS A 159 -9.19 12.33 -17.97
CA LYS A 159 -10.37 12.96 -18.57
C LYS A 159 -11.54 13.01 -17.58
N SER A 160 -11.76 11.94 -16.84
CA SER A 160 -12.71 11.91 -15.72
C SER A 160 -12.30 10.90 -14.66
N ILE A 161 -12.72 11.16 -13.42
CA ILE A 161 -12.57 10.24 -12.28
C ILE A 161 -13.98 9.85 -11.80
N THR A 162 -14.26 8.58 -11.74
CA THR A 162 -15.45 8.02 -11.09
C THR A 162 -14.99 7.18 -9.92
N VAL A 163 -15.47 7.46 -8.71
CA VAL A 163 -15.14 6.71 -7.51
C VAL A 163 -16.37 5.95 -7.01
N ALA A 164 -16.27 4.63 -6.96
CA ALA A 164 -17.36 3.80 -6.45
C ALA A 164 -17.16 3.48 -4.98
N HIS A 165 -18.12 3.88 -4.14
CA HIS A 165 -18.13 3.63 -2.70
C HIS A 165 -18.96 2.41 -2.34
N ARG A 166 -18.49 1.64 -1.34
CA ARG A 166 -19.24 0.50 -0.82
C ARG A 166 -20.24 0.92 0.27
N THR A 167 -19.85 1.83 1.14
CA THR A 167 -20.62 2.24 2.33
C THR A 167 -21.07 3.68 2.23
N ALA A 168 -20.12 4.61 2.01
CA ALA A 168 -20.38 6.05 1.93
C ALA A 168 -19.39 6.72 0.98
N PRO A 169 -19.78 7.82 0.32
CA PRO A 169 -18.88 8.67 -0.43
C PRO A 169 -17.84 9.31 0.50
N MET A 170 -16.74 9.82 -0.07
CA MET A 170 -15.76 10.62 0.65
C MET A 170 -16.34 11.97 1.06
N GLY A 171 -17.25 12.52 0.26
CA GLY A 171 -18.01 13.74 0.58
C GLY A 171 -17.19 15.01 0.49
N TYR A 172 -16.16 15.03 -0.35
CA TYR A 172 -15.38 16.23 -0.64
C TYR A 172 -15.97 17.03 -1.80
N ASP A 173 -15.58 18.28 -1.90
CA ASP A 173 -15.90 19.17 -3.00
C ASP A 173 -14.99 18.87 -4.20
N TRP A 174 -15.40 17.91 -5.01
CA TRP A 174 -14.63 17.45 -6.16
C TRP A 174 -14.80 18.35 -7.40
N PRO A 175 -13.80 18.38 -8.30
CA PRO A 175 -13.95 19.03 -9.59
C PRO A 175 -15.10 18.44 -10.42
N GLU A 176 -15.61 19.20 -11.41
CA GLU A 176 -16.76 18.83 -12.26
C GLU A 176 -16.60 17.46 -12.94
N ASN A 177 -15.38 17.10 -13.34
CA ASN A 177 -15.07 15.81 -13.98
C ASN A 177 -14.73 14.69 -13.01
N TRP A 178 -15.03 14.86 -11.71
CA TRP A 178 -14.91 13.84 -10.66
C TRP A 178 -16.28 13.56 -10.05
N LYS A 179 -16.69 12.30 -10.02
CA LYS A 179 -17.96 11.89 -9.45
C LYS A 179 -17.79 10.72 -8.49
N GLU A 180 -18.60 10.71 -7.45
CA GLU A 180 -18.76 9.57 -6.56
C GLU A 180 -20.09 8.87 -6.88
N VAL A 181 -20.03 7.53 -6.96
CA VAL A 181 -21.17 6.68 -7.33
C VAL A 181 -21.30 5.53 -6.33
N PRO A 182 -22.48 4.92 -6.20
CA PRO A 182 -22.65 3.72 -5.38
C PRO A 182 -21.79 2.55 -5.86
N LYS A 183 -21.83 1.46 -5.11
CA LYS A 183 -21.06 0.24 -5.37
C LYS A 183 -21.21 -0.24 -6.82
N LEU A 184 -20.07 -0.67 -7.40
CA LEU A 184 -20.06 -1.39 -8.67
C LEU A 184 -20.89 -2.67 -8.55
N ASP A 185 -21.74 -2.91 -9.54
CA ASP A 185 -22.51 -4.14 -9.70
C ASP A 185 -21.77 -5.12 -10.61
N ARG A 186 -21.48 -4.72 -11.83
CA ARG A 186 -20.79 -5.52 -12.85
C ARG A 186 -20.10 -4.64 -13.89
N VAL A 187 -19.33 -5.29 -14.75
CA VAL A 187 -18.71 -4.67 -15.94
C VAL A 187 -19.10 -5.47 -17.17
N GLU A 188 -19.43 -4.79 -18.28
CA GLU A 188 -19.66 -5.41 -19.57
C GLU A 188 -18.81 -4.66 -20.61
N ASP A 189 -17.87 -5.37 -21.23
CA ASP A 189 -16.84 -4.78 -22.10
C ASP A 189 -16.10 -3.62 -21.40
N ARG A 190 -16.43 -2.38 -21.72
CA ARG A 190 -15.84 -1.17 -21.10
C ARG A 190 -16.82 -0.39 -20.23
N THR A 191 -18.03 -0.85 -20.11
CA THR A 191 -19.09 -0.16 -19.35
C THR A 191 -19.20 -0.74 -17.94
N ALA A 192 -18.99 0.10 -16.95
CA ALA A 192 -19.21 -0.20 -15.53
C ALA A 192 -20.66 0.16 -15.16
N TYR A 193 -21.38 -0.78 -14.54
CA TYR A 193 -22.76 -0.61 -14.05
C TYR A 193 -22.75 -0.58 -12.52
N PHE A 194 -23.54 0.33 -11.96
CA PHE A 194 -23.62 0.54 -10.51
C PHE A 194 -24.99 0.10 -9.96
N ILE A 195 -25.04 -0.16 -8.65
CA ILE A 195 -26.25 -0.71 -7.99
C ILE A 195 -27.47 0.24 -8.03
N ASP A 196 -27.26 1.52 -8.33
CA ASP A 196 -28.36 2.49 -8.53
C ASP A 196 -28.91 2.52 -9.97
N GLY A 197 -28.42 1.63 -10.83
CA GLY A 197 -28.80 1.55 -12.24
C GLY A 197 -28.05 2.50 -13.17
N SER A 198 -27.20 3.36 -12.64
CA SER A 198 -26.32 4.20 -13.47
C SER A 198 -25.17 3.40 -14.10
N SER A 199 -24.58 3.95 -15.16
CA SER A 199 -23.43 3.33 -15.83
C SER A 199 -22.45 4.37 -16.35
N LYS A 200 -21.22 3.92 -16.61
CA LYS A 200 -20.13 4.76 -17.14
C LYS A 200 -19.16 3.91 -17.95
N ASP A 201 -18.81 4.41 -19.12
CA ASP A 201 -17.70 3.85 -19.90
C ASP A 201 -16.37 4.28 -19.29
N VAL A 202 -15.45 3.34 -19.12
CA VAL A 202 -14.17 3.56 -18.47
C VAL A 202 -13.02 2.90 -19.22
N ASP A 203 -11.88 3.57 -19.25
CA ASP A 203 -10.64 3.08 -19.86
C ASP A 203 -9.81 2.22 -18.92
N ALA A 204 -9.93 2.51 -17.61
CA ALA A 204 -9.21 1.76 -16.60
C ALA A 204 -9.99 1.69 -15.29
N ILE A 205 -9.78 0.59 -14.56
CA ILE A 205 -10.30 0.35 -13.21
C ILE A 205 -9.11 0.20 -12.26
N ILE A 206 -9.07 1.02 -11.21
CA ILE A 206 -8.05 0.96 -10.16
C ILE A 206 -8.71 0.50 -8.86
N LEU A 207 -8.28 -0.66 -8.36
CA LEU A 207 -8.79 -1.25 -7.13
C LEU A 207 -8.06 -0.64 -5.93
N CYS A 208 -8.67 0.33 -5.26
CA CYS A 208 -8.22 0.89 -3.98
C CYS A 208 -8.90 0.17 -2.81
N THR A 209 -8.89 -1.15 -2.87
CA THR A 209 -9.69 -2.05 -2.02
C THR A 209 -8.91 -2.58 -0.81
N GLY A 210 -7.72 -2.04 -0.57
CA GLY A 210 -6.88 -2.36 0.58
C GLY A 210 -6.08 -3.65 0.42
N TYR A 211 -5.61 -4.17 1.54
CA TYR A 211 -4.65 -5.28 1.58
C TYR A 211 -5.07 -6.33 2.59
N LYS A 212 -4.56 -7.54 2.42
CA LYS A 212 -4.72 -8.65 3.35
C LYS A 212 -3.48 -8.77 4.21
N HIS A 213 -3.65 -8.96 5.51
CA HIS A 213 -2.54 -9.33 6.39
C HIS A 213 -2.09 -10.75 6.05
N HIS A 214 -0.82 -10.91 5.73
CA HIS A 214 -0.27 -12.18 5.27
C HIS A 214 1.13 -12.38 5.85
N PHE A 215 1.27 -13.36 6.71
CA PHE A 215 2.51 -13.72 7.40
C PHE A 215 2.80 -15.21 7.18
N PRO A 216 3.19 -15.62 5.96
CA PRO A 216 3.31 -17.03 5.59
C PRO A 216 4.42 -17.76 6.33
N PHE A 217 5.39 -17.03 6.87
CA PHE A 217 6.52 -17.53 7.63
C PHE A 217 6.19 -17.83 9.09
N LEU A 218 5.02 -17.47 9.60
CA LEU A 218 4.60 -17.81 10.95
C LEU A 218 4.05 -19.23 11.02
N SER A 219 4.46 -20.01 12.00
CA SER A 219 3.83 -21.30 12.33
C SER A 219 2.33 -21.11 12.66
N ASP A 220 1.55 -22.16 12.53
CA ASP A 220 0.07 -22.07 12.62
C ASP A 220 -0.42 -21.57 13.99
N ASP A 221 0.31 -21.84 15.07
CA ASP A 221 0.03 -21.36 16.41
C ASP A 221 0.28 -19.86 16.60
N LEU A 222 1.14 -19.27 15.78
CA LEU A 222 1.48 -17.85 15.79
C LEU A 222 0.67 -17.05 14.77
N ARG A 223 -0.02 -17.70 13.81
CA ARG A 223 -0.81 -17.00 12.79
C ARG A 223 -2.02 -16.32 13.38
N LEU A 224 -2.27 -15.10 12.93
CA LEU A 224 -3.49 -14.37 13.26
C LEU A 224 -4.71 -15.14 12.73
N LYS A 225 -5.63 -15.49 13.63
CA LYS A 225 -6.84 -16.28 13.30
C LYS A 225 -7.97 -15.45 12.71
N THR A 226 -7.85 -14.13 12.72
CA THR A 226 -8.86 -13.22 12.20
C THR A 226 -8.32 -12.48 10.98
N ALA A 227 -8.97 -12.69 9.83
CA ALA A 227 -8.67 -11.94 8.62
C ALA A 227 -8.88 -10.43 8.88
N ASN A 228 -7.85 -9.62 8.69
CA ASN A 228 -7.87 -8.16 8.68
C ASN A 228 -8.08 -7.43 10.02
N ARG A 229 -7.91 -8.05 11.18
CA ARG A 229 -7.86 -7.33 12.46
C ARG A 229 -6.69 -7.81 13.30
N LEU A 230 -5.90 -6.85 13.80
CA LEU A 230 -5.00 -7.09 14.93
C LEU A 230 -5.90 -7.46 16.12
N VAL A 231 -5.64 -8.61 16.70
CA VAL A 231 -6.22 -8.93 18.00
C VAL A 231 -5.30 -8.28 19.04
N THR A 232 -5.83 -7.26 19.71
CA THR A 232 -5.21 -6.70 20.91
C THR A 232 -5.48 -7.59 22.10
#